data_4b2e1c7dcde4a5029d0da2c6c70d53e4
#
_entry.id   4b2e1c7dcde4a5029d0da2c6c70d53e4
#
_cell.length_a   1.000
_cell.length_b   1.000
_cell.length_c   1.000
_cell.angle_alpha   90.00
_cell.angle_beta   90.00
_cell.angle_gamma   90.00
#
_symmetry.space_group_name_H-M   'P 1'
#
loop_
_entity.id
_entity.type
_entity.pdbx_description
1 polymer ?
#
loop_
_entity_poly.entity_id
_entity_poly.type
_entity_poly.pdbx_seq_one_letter_code
_entity_poly.pdbx_strand_id
1 'polypeptide(L)'
;MDALKSMTVVVANTGDIEAIRQHTPEDATTNPSLILKAAELPSYSQLIDDAVLWAKDNAGDEDVITAAVDKTAVAIGTEILKLVPGLVSTEVDARLSFDTQATIAKAHKPIALYAAEGISKDRILIKIASTWEGIKAAEQLEKEGIHCNLTLLFNFTQAVACAEAGVTLISPFVGRILDWYKANQPDADFSGDADPGVKSVTEIYNHYKAHGYDTVVMGAS
;
A
#
# COMPACT_ATOMS: atom_id res chain seq x y z
N MET A 1 -10.32 18.86 7.51
CA MET A 1 -10.55 17.49 7.01
C MET A 1 -11.79 17.43 6.10
N ASP A 2 -12.95 18.01 6.49
CA ASP A 2 -14.19 17.91 5.71
C ASP A 2 -14.09 18.50 4.29
N ALA A 3 -13.43 19.66 4.13
CA ALA A 3 -13.16 20.25 2.82
C ALA A 3 -12.32 19.33 1.92
N LEU A 4 -11.34 18.60 2.48
CA LEU A 4 -10.55 17.62 1.72
C LEU A 4 -11.43 16.43 1.30
N LYS A 5 -12.23 15.88 2.22
CA LYS A 5 -13.13 14.76 1.94
C LYS A 5 -14.19 15.08 0.87
N SER A 6 -14.56 16.35 0.71
CA SER A 6 -15.50 16.76 -0.35
C SER A 6 -14.86 16.84 -1.74
N MET A 7 -13.54 16.82 -1.85
CA MET A 7 -12.79 16.96 -3.12
C MET A 7 -12.11 15.66 -3.56
N THR A 8 -11.78 14.77 -2.62
CA THR A 8 -11.02 13.55 -2.92
C THR A 8 -11.29 12.47 -1.86
N VAL A 9 -10.94 11.22 -2.21
CA VAL A 9 -10.90 10.12 -1.25
C VAL A 9 -9.69 10.30 -0.33
N VAL A 10 -9.93 10.25 0.98
CA VAL A 10 -8.88 10.39 2.00
C VAL A 10 -8.45 9.00 2.45
N VAL A 11 -7.16 8.72 2.29
CA VAL A 11 -6.52 7.46 2.70
C VAL A 11 -5.62 7.70 3.90
N ALA A 12 -5.80 6.93 4.97
CA ALA A 12 -4.88 6.97 6.12
C ALA A 12 -3.61 6.17 5.83
N ASN A 13 -2.45 6.79 6.03
CA ASN A 13 -1.16 6.13 5.94
C ASN A 13 -0.60 5.88 7.34
N THR A 14 -1.18 4.93 8.06
CA THR A 14 -0.81 4.60 9.45
C THR A 14 -1.30 3.20 9.83
N GLY A 15 -0.63 2.59 10.83
CA GLY A 15 -1.11 1.40 11.53
C GLY A 15 -1.78 1.71 12.88
N ASP A 16 -1.88 2.99 13.26
CA ASP A 16 -2.49 3.42 14.52
C ASP A 16 -4.02 3.52 14.38
N ILE A 17 -4.73 2.57 14.99
CA ILE A 17 -6.21 2.51 14.95
C ILE A 17 -6.87 3.70 15.64
N GLU A 18 -6.27 4.31 16.65
CA GLU A 18 -6.87 5.47 17.32
C GLU A 18 -6.82 6.70 16.41
N ALA A 19 -5.71 6.89 15.68
CA ALA A 19 -5.60 7.94 14.66
C ALA A 19 -6.62 7.72 13.52
N ILE A 20 -6.82 6.49 13.07
CA ILE A 20 -7.82 6.14 12.04
C ILE A 20 -9.24 6.45 12.55
N ARG A 21 -9.56 6.05 13.79
CA ARG A 21 -10.87 6.30 14.40
C ARG A 21 -11.19 7.79 14.52
N GLN A 22 -10.18 8.62 14.85
CA GLN A 22 -10.36 10.06 14.99
C GLN A 22 -10.65 10.75 13.64
N HIS A 23 -10.06 10.29 12.55
CA HIS A 23 -10.14 10.96 11.25
C HIS A 23 -11.12 10.33 10.28
N THR A 24 -11.60 9.12 10.57
CA THR A 24 -12.58 8.36 9.74
C THR A 24 -12.28 8.44 8.23
N PRO A 25 -11.11 7.97 7.77
CA PRO A 25 -10.76 7.96 6.36
C PRO A 25 -11.63 6.94 5.60
N GLU A 26 -11.66 7.03 4.26
CA GLU A 26 -12.33 6.04 3.42
C GLU A 26 -11.53 4.73 3.38
N ASP A 27 -10.22 4.85 3.10
CA ASP A 27 -9.29 3.73 2.97
C ASP A 27 -8.12 3.88 3.94
N ALA A 28 -7.33 2.81 4.08
CA ALA A 28 -6.06 2.86 4.79
C ALA A 28 -4.95 2.12 4.03
N THR A 29 -3.73 2.56 4.24
CA THR A 29 -2.54 1.89 3.70
C THR A 29 -1.53 1.68 4.81
N THR A 30 -0.93 0.51 4.83
CA THR A 30 0.15 0.17 5.75
C THR A 30 1.44 -0.10 4.98
N ASN A 31 2.51 -0.26 5.72
CA ASN A 31 3.80 -0.75 5.24
C ASN A 31 4.56 -1.38 6.41
N PRO A 32 5.67 -2.11 6.18
CA PRO A 32 6.41 -2.78 7.24
C PRO A 32 6.85 -1.86 8.39
N SER A 33 7.27 -0.62 8.09
CA SER A 33 7.68 0.33 9.13
C SER A 33 6.51 0.83 9.98
N LEU A 34 5.33 0.99 9.38
CA LEU A 34 4.11 1.36 10.11
C LEU A 34 3.59 0.19 10.97
N ILE A 35 3.69 -1.03 10.46
CA ILE A 35 3.37 -2.25 11.23
C ILE A 35 4.31 -2.38 12.43
N LEU A 36 5.63 -2.16 12.24
CA LEU A 36 6.59 -2.18 13.33
C LEU A 36 6.27 -1.14 14.41
N LYS A 37 5.97 0.10 14.02
CA LYS A 37 5.56 1.16 14.96
C LYS A 37 4.25 0.82 15.68
N ALA A 38 3.27 0.28 14.97
CA ALA A 38 2.02 -0.17 15.57
C ALA A 38 2.25 -1.29 16.59
N ALA A 39 3.16 -2.21 16.28
CA ALA A 39 3.53 -3.31 17.17
C ALA A 39 4.13 -2.86 18.51
N GLU A 40 4.66 -1.64 18.60
CA GLU A 40 5.13 -1.05 19.86
C GLU A 40 3.99 -0.51 20.74
N LEU A 41 2.77 -0.40 20.21
CA LEU A 41 1.63 0.09 20.96
C LEU A 41 1.05 -1.01 21.87
N PRO A 42 0.82 -0.70 23.16
CA PRO A 42 0.26 -1.69 24.10
C PRO A 42 -1.08 -2.31 23.64
N SER A 43 -1.86 -1.58 22.85
CA SER A 43 -3.13 -2.04 22.30
C SER A 43 -2.99 -3.23 21.34
N TYR A 44 -1.81 -3.46 20.77
CA TYR A 44 -1.54 -4.55 19.85
C TYR A 44 -0.79 -5.74 20.47
N SER A 45 -0.37 -5.65 21.74
CA SER A 45 0.45 -6.71 22.38
C SER A 45 -0.20 -8.08 22.27
N GLN A 46 -1.48 -8.20 22.61
CA GLN A 46 -2.21 -9.49 22.54
C GLN A 46 -2.30 -10.02 21.11
N LEU A 47 -2.57 -9.13 20.15
CA LEU A 47 -2.68 -9.48 18.73
C LEU A 47 -1.35 -10.04 18.18
N ILE A 48 -0.22 -9.48 18.63
CA ILE A 48 1.12 -9.96 18.24
C ILE A 48 1.42 -11.30 18.89
N ASP A 49 1.10 -11.47 20.18
CA ASP A 49 1.27 -12.74 20.88
C ASP A 49 0.46 -13.84 20.20
N ASP A 50 -0.79 -13.57 19.83
CA ASP A 50 -1.66 -14.50 19.11
C ASP A 50 -1.09 -14.84 17.72
N ALA A 51 -0.53 -13.87 17.00
CA ALA A 51 0.11 -14.08 15.69
C ALA A 51 1.37 -14.96 15.80
N VAL A 52 2.16 -14.77 16.86
CA VAL A 52 3.35 -15.59 17.14
C VAL A 52 2.95 -17.03 17.51
N LEU A 53 1.92 -17.20 18.33
CA LEU A 53 1.39 -18.53 18.68
C LEU A 53 0.86 -19.23 17.43
N TRP A 54 0.05 -18.54 16.64
CA TRP A 54 -0.46 -19.07 15.38
C TRP A 54 0.67 -19.52 14.44
N ALA A 55 1.74 -18.73 14.32
CA ALA A 55 2.86 -19.04 13.44
C ALA A 55 3.62 -20.30 13.87
N LYS A 56 3.77 -20.54 15.17
CA LYS A 56 4.42 -21.78 15.69
C LYS A 56 3.69 -23.04 15.24
N ASP A 57 2.36 -22.98 15.12
CA ASP A 57 1.54 -24.13 14.77
C ASP A 57 1.27 -24.25 13.26
N ASN A 58 1.44 -23.15 12.48
CA ASN A 58 0.99 -23.07 11.10
C ASN A 58 2.09 -22.68 10.08
N ALA A 59 3.33 -22.42 10.49
CA ALA A 59 4.40 -22.02 9.58
C ALA A 59 4.78 -23.13 8.57
N GLY A 60 4.56 -24.41 8.92
CA GLY A 60 4.99 -25.53 8.08
C GLY A 60 6.51 -25.51 7.84
N ASP A 61 6.91 -25.46 6.57
CA ASP A 61 8.32 -25.38 6.19
C ASP A 61 8.84 -23.92 6.11
N GLU A 62 7.98 -22.93 6.32
CA GLU A 62 8.39 -21.51 6.34
C GLU A 62 9.03 -21.16 7.70
N ASP A 63 9.91 -20.16 7.67
CA ASP A 63 10.44 -19.58 8.90
C ASP A 63 9.32 -18.99 9.78
N VAL A 64 9.26 -19.41 11.05
CA VAL A 64 8.23 -19.02 12.01
C VAL A 64 8.15 -17.50 12.19
N ILE A 65 9.29 -16.80 12.14
CA ILE A 65 9.32 -15.33 12.26
C ILE A 65 8.63 -14.70 11.06
N THR A 66 8.92 -15.19 9.86
CA THR A 66 8.28 -14.72 8.62
C THR A 66 6.77 -14.95 8.65
N ALA A 67 6.33 -16.13 9.09
CA ALA A 67 4.91 -16.43 9.26
C ALA A 67 4.23 -15.53 10.31
N ALA A 68 4.90 -15.25 11.42
CA ALA A 68 4.39 -14.36 12.46
C ALA A 68 4.26 -12.91 11.97
N VAL A 69 5.23 -12.41 11.20
CA VAL A 69 5.18 -11.05 10.61
C VAL A 69 4.00 -10.93 9.64
N ASP A 70 3.79 -11.92 8.77
CA ASP A 70 2.65 -11.91 7.84
C ASP A 70 1.31 -11.94 8.59
N LYS A 71 1.20 -12.82 9.59
CA LYS A 71 -0.03 -12.92 10.41
C LYS A 71 -0.29 -11.62 11.18
N THR A 72 0.76 -10.99 11.73
CA THR A 72 0.66 -9.69 12.41
C THR A 72 0.17 -8.59 11.46
N ALA A 73 0.73 -8.50 10.26
CA ALA A 73 0.31 -7.51 9.26
C ALA A 73 -1.16 -7.68 8.87
N VAL A 74 -1.61 -8.92 8.66
CA VAL A 74 -3.01 -9.23 8.36
C VAL A 74 -3.91 -8.92 9.56
N ALA A 75 -3.50 -9.26 10.78
CA ALA A 75 -4.28 -9.01 11.97
C ALA A 75 -4.48 -7.49 12.23
N ILE A 76 -3.42 -6.68 12.06
CA ILE A 76 -3.54 -5.22 12.13
C ILE A 76 -4.46 -4.70 11.01
N GLY A 77 -4.29 -5.18 9.78
CA GLY A 77 -5.16 -4.83 8.65
C GLY A 77 -6.63 -5.18 8.91
N THR A 78 -6.89 -6.31 9.56
CA THR A 78 -8.23 -6.74 9.99
C THR A 78 -8.87 -5.76 10.98
N GLU A 79 -8.10 -5.28 11.97
CA GLU A 79 -8.59 -4.27 12.91
C GLU A 79 -8.87 -2.94 12.20
N ILE A 80 -8.02 -2.54 11.27
CA ILE A 80 -8.23 -1.33 10.47
C ILE A 80 -9.51 -1.45 9.63
N LEU A 81 -9.77 -2.60 9.00
CA LEU A 81 -10.97 -2.83 8.18
C LEU A 81 -12.30 -2.74 8.94
N LYS A 82 -12.27 -2.85 10.26
CA LYS A 82 -13.46 -2.58 11.11
C LYS A 82 -13.79 -1.09 11.20
N LEU A 83 -12.83 -0.21 10.90
CA LEU A 83 -12.93 1.24 11.06
C LEU A 83 -13.07 1.99 9.75
N VAL A 84 -12.57 1.44 8.63
CA VAL A 84 -12.67 2.05 7.31
C VAL A 84 -13.71 1.33 6.46
N PRO A 85 -14.57 2.05 5.71
CA PRO A 85 -15.56 1.43 4.84
C PRO A 85 -14.96 0.84 3.56
N GLY A 86 -13.83 1.37 3.09
CA GLY A 86 -13.19 1.01 1.85
C GLY A 86 -12.10 -0.07 1.98
N LEU A 87 -10.93 0.19 1.46
CA LEU A 87 -9.85 -0.77 1.22
C LEU A 87 -8.70 -0.62 2.22
N VAL A 88 -7.98 -1.72 2.46
CA VAL A 88 -6.71 -1.70 3.19
C VAL A 88 -5.60 -2.24 2.31
N SER A 89 -4.49 -1.47 2.20
CA SER A 89 -3.29 -1.94 1.52
C SER A 89 -2.37 -2.67 2.50
N THR A 90 -2.00 -3.92 2.15
CA THR A 90 -1.03 -4.75 2.87
C THR A 90 0.16 -5.04 1.98
N GLU A 91 1.36 -4.66 2.41
CA GLU A 91 2.56 -4.69 1.59
C GLU A 91 3.28 -6.05 1.68
N VAL A 92 3.69 -6.58 0.51
CA VAL A 92 4.54 -7.77 0.44
C VAL A 92 6.00 -7.42 0.81
N ASP A 93 6.79 -8.45 1.11
CA ASP A 93 8.19 -8.29 1.50
C ASP A 93 9.00 -7.57 0.40
N ALA A 94 9.62 -6.45 0.74
CA ALA A 94 10.42 -5.65 -0.20
C ALA A 94 11.63 -6.40 -0.79
N ARG A 95 12.11 -7.45 -0.13
CA ARG A 95 13.19 -8.31 -0.65
C ARG A 95 12.80 -9.06 -1.93
N LEU A 96 11.50 -9.18 -2.21
CA LEU A 96 10.95 -9.83 -3.39
C LEU A 96 10.77 -8.88 -4.59
N SER A 97 11.11 -7.59 -4.45
CA SER A 97 10.83 -6.54 -5.44
C SER A 97 11.37 -6.81 -6.84
N PHE A 98 12.36 -7.69 -6.99
CA PHE A 98 12.97 -8.06 -8.27
C PHE A 98 12.71 -9.53 -8.64
N ASP A 99 11.72 -10.19 -8.03
CA ASP A 99 11.29 -11.55 -8.31
C ASP A 99 9.77 -11.60 -8.48
N THR A 100 9.33 -11.66 -9.74
CA THR A 100 7.91 -11.70 -10.11
C THR A 100 7.18 -12.89 -9.48
N GLN A 101 7.76 -14.09 -9.57
CA GLN A 101 7.09 -15.31 -9.13
C GLN A 101 7.02 -15.39 -7.61
N ALA A 102 8.09 -15.01 -6.92
CA ALA A 102 8.09 -14.94 -5.46
C ALA A 102 7.12 -13.86 -4.94
N THR A 103 7.01 -12.71 -5.63
CA THR A 103 6.04 -11.66 -5.31
C THR A 103 4.60 -12.15 -5.44
N ILE A 104 4.26 -12.86 -6.53
CA ILE A 104 2.93 -13.45 -6.74
C ILE A 104 2.62 -14.47 -5.64
N ALA A 105 3.54 -15.41 -5.38
CA ALA A 105 3.37 -16.41 -4.34
C ALA A 105 3.16 -15.76 -2.96
N LYS A 106 3.94 -14.72 -2.65
CA LYS A 106 3.80 -13.96 -1.41
C LYS A 106 2.48 -13.21 -1.31
N ALA A 107 1.97 -12.68 -2.42
CA ALA A 107 0.70 -11.95 -2.46
C ALA A 107 -0.51 -12.84 -2.13
N HIS A 108 -0.50 -14.08 -2.55
CA HIS A 108 -1.57 -15.03 -2.24
C HIS A 108 -1.69 -15.32 -0.74
N LYS A 109 -0.58 -15.28 0.00
CA LYS A 109 -0.56 -15.60 1.43
C LYS A 109 -1.41 -14.66 2.28
N PRO A 110 -1.22 -13.31 2.28
CA PRO A 110 -2.09 -12.41 3.01
C PRO A 110 -3.55 -12.49 2.56
N ILE A 111 -3.83 -12.70 1.26
CA ILE A 111 -5.20 -12.91 0.79
C ILE A 111 -5.85 -14.14 1.45
N ALA A 112 -5.12 -15.26 1.53
CA ALA A 112 -5.60 -16.46 2.21
C ALA A 112 -5.80 -16.24 3.73
N LEU A 113 -4.90 -15.50 4.37
CA LEU A 113 -5.01 -15.14 5.78
C LEU A 113 -6.20 -14.23 6.06
N TYR A 114 -6.47 -13.23 5.22
CA TYR A 114 -7.67 -12.39 5.31
C TYR A 114 -8.95 -13.20 5.08
N ALA A 115 -8.96 -14.12 4.12
CA ALA A 115 -10.10 -15.00 3.88
C ALA A 115 -10.40 -15.90 5.10
N ALA A 116 -9.38 -16.38 5.81
CA ALA A 116 -9.54 -17.15 7.04
C ALA A 116 -10.16 -16.32 8.18
N GLU A 117 -9.99 -14.99 8.17
CA GLU A 117 -10.66 -14.03 9.07
C GLU A 117 -12.05 -13.59 8.57
N GLY A 118 -12.55 -14.17 7.48
CA GLY A 118 -13.85 -13.84 6.88
C GLY A 118 -13.87 -12.55 6.05
N ILE A 119 -12.70 -12.04 5.66
CA ILE A 119 -12.55 -10.80 4.90
C ILE A 119 -12.41 -11.14 3.41
N SER A 120 -13.27 -10.53 2.55
CA SER A 120 -13.18 -10.68 1.11
C SER A 120 -11.92 -10.00 0.55
N LYS A 121 -11.31 -10.63 -0.45
CA LYS A 121 -10.20 -10.05 -1.21
C LYS A 121 -10.55 -8.69 -1.85
N ASP A 122 -11.82 -8.42 -2.10
CA ASP A 122 -12.31 -7.15 -2.65
C ASP A 122 -12.14 -5.97 -1.67
N ARG A 123 -11.79 -6.23 -0.40
CA ARG A 123 -11.46 -5.24 0.62
C ARG A 123 -9.96 -5.01 0.77
N ILE A 124 -9.14 -5.71 -0.01
CA ILE A 124 -7.68 -5.72 0.13
C ILE A 124 -7.00 -5.24 -1.14
N LEU A 125 -5.99 -4.37 -0.96
CA LEU A 125 -5.01 -4.08 -1.98
C LEU A 125 -3.67 -4.70 -1.58
N ILE A 126 -3.12 -5.56 -2.42
CA ILE A 126 -1.75 -6.03 -2.23
C ILE A 126 -0.80 -4.94 -2.68
N LYS A 127 0.02 -4.44 -1.75
CA LYS A 127 0.96 -3.36 -2.02
C LYS A 127 2.31 -3.92 -2.45
N ILE A 128 2.78 -3.48 -3.62
CA ILE A 128 3.96 -4.03 -4.33
C ILE A 128 4.82 -2.88 -4.82
N ALA A 129 6.15 -3.01 -4.78
CA ALA A 129 7.06 -2.03 -5.36
C ALA A 129 6.89 -1.94 -6.89
N SER A 130 6.89 -0.72 -7.45
CA SER A 130 6.77 -0.46 -8.90
C SER A 130 8.09 -0.71 -9.66
N THR A 131 8.76 -1.83 -9.37
CA THR A 131 9.80 -2.39 -10.23
C THR A 131 9.17 -3.02 -11.46
N TRP A 132 9.94 -3.32 -12.49
CA TRP A 132 9.41 -4.04 -13.65
C TRP A 132 8.81 -5.40 -13.25
N GLU A 133 9.51 -6.15 -12.41
CA GLU A 133 9.08 -7.44 -11.90
C GLU A 133 7.82 -7.32 -11.04
N GLY A 134 7.74 -6.28 -10.20
CA GLY A 134 6.55 -6.00 -9.39
C GLY A 134 5.33 -5.62 -10.22
N ILE A 135 5.51 -4.84 -11.29
CA ILE A 135 4.43 -4.51 -12.24
C ILE A 135 3.94 -5.76 -12.96
N LYS A 136 4.85 -6.66 -13.37
CA LYS A 136 4.46 -7.94 -14.00
C LYS A 136 3.75 -8.87 -13.01
N ALA A 137 4.14 -8.86 -11.74
CA ALA A 137 3.42 -9.58 -10.70
C ALA A 137 1.99 -9.04 -10.52
N ALA A 138 1.85 -7.71 -10.43
CA ALA A 138 0.55 -7.05 -10.30
C ALA A 138 -0.35 -7.32 -11.51
N GLU A 139 0.17 -7.30 -12.74
CA GLU A 139 -0.59 -7.65 -13.95
C GLU A 139 -1.24 -9.04 -13.86
N GLN A 140 -0.52 -10.02 -13.30
CA GLN A 140 -1.07 -11.34 -13.11
C GLN A 140 -2.11 -11.38 -11.98
N LEU A 141 -1.81 -10.77 -10.83
CA LEU A 141 -2.71 -10.73 -9.68
C LEU A 141 -4.03 -10.04 -9.99
N GLU A 142 -4.02 -8.92 -10.73
CA GLU A 142 -5.24 -8.23 -11.17
C GLU A 142 -6.10 -9.12 -12.08
N LYS A 143 -5.50 -9.92 -12.97
CA LYS A 143 -6.23 -10.93 -13.78
C LYS A 143 -6.87 -12.02 -12.93
N GLU A 144 -6.32 -12.30 -11.75
CA GLU A 144 -6.87 -13.24 -10.76
C GLU A 144 -7.94 -12.58 -9.86
N GLY A 145 -8.21 -11.28 -10.06
CA GLY A 145 -9.10 -10.47 -9.25
C GLY A 145 -8.54 -10.17 -7.86
N ILE A 146 -7.22 -10.09 -7.72
CA ILE A 146 -6.51 -9.60 -6.54
C ILE A 146 -6.02 -8.20 -6.86
N HIS A 147 -6.63 -7.20 -6.24
CA HIS A 147 -6.32 -5.80 -6.48
C HIS A 147 -4.97 -5.39 -5.90
N CYS A 148 -4.25 -4.53 -6.62
CA CYS A 148 -2.91 -4.13 -6.27
C CYS A 148 -2.78 -2.61 -6.08
N ASN A 149 -1.88 -2.23 -5.16
CA ASN A 149 -1.41 -0.86 -4.94
C ASN A 149 0.09 -0.81 -5.25
N LEU A 150 0.49 -0.20 -6.36
CA LEU A 150 1.90 -0.11 -6.76
C LEU A 150 2.56 1.11 -6.12
N THR A 151 3.54 0.84 -5.25
CA THR A 151 4.28 1.84 -4.45
C THR A 151 5.72 2.00 -4.94
N LEU A 152 6.49 2.90 -4.29
CA LEU A 152 7.84 3.28 -4.73
C LEU A 152 7.84 3.77 -6.19
N LEU A 153 6.84 4.58 -6.52
CA LEU A 153 6.64 5.16 -7.83
C LEU A 153 7.15 6.61 -7.83
N PHE A 154 8.15 6.89 -8.65
CA PHE A 154 8.88 8.15 -8.69
C PHE A 154 8.90 8.81 -10.06
N ASN A 155 8.50 8.11 -11.12
CA ASN A 155 8.57 8.65 -12.47
C ASN A 155 7.36 8.24 -13.33
N PHE A 156 7.19 9.01 -14.41
CA PHE A 156 6.07 8.85 -15.33
C PHE A 156 6.05 7.49 -16.04
N THR A 157 7.22 6.95 -16.40
CA THR A 157 7.32 5.65 -17.10
C THR A 157 6.79 4.49 -16.23
N GLN A 158 7.09 4.51 -14.91
CA GLN A 158 6.51 3.53 -13.98
C GLN A 158 4.98 3.64 -13.97
N ALA A 159 4.44 4.86 -13.93
CA ALA A 159 2.99 5.08 -13.91
C ALA A 159 2.32 4.54 -15.18
N VAL A 160 2.88 4.81 -16.35
CA VAL A 160 2.36 4.27 -17.62
C VAL A 160 2.38 2.75 -17.62
N ALA A 161 3.49 2.12 -17.22
CA ALA A 161 3.59 0.67 -17.17
C ALA A 161 2.59 0.03 -16.19
N CYS A 162 2.30 0.69 -15.05
CA CYS A 162 1.28 0.24 -14.11
C CYS A 162 -0.13 0.30 -14.71
N ALA A 163 -0.46 1.38 -15.43
CA ALA A 163 -1.76 1.51 -16.08
C ALA A 163 -1.96 0.48 -17.20
N GLU A 164 -0.93 0.26 -18.04
CA GLU A 164 -0.94 -0.78 -19.08
C GLU A 164 -1.08 -2.20 -18.48
N ALA A 165 -0.59 -2.43 -17.27
CA ALA A 165 -0.76 -3.67 -16.53
C ALA A 165 -2.17 -3.82 -15.89
N GLY A 166 -3.03 -2.81 -15.98
CA GLY A 166 -4.37 -2.80 -15.41
C GLY A 166 -4.41 -2.73 -13.88
N VAL A 167 -3.40 -2.13 -13.27
CA VAL A 167 -3.28 -2.00 -11.81
C VAL A 167 -4.41 -1.13 -11.25
N THR A 168 -5.02 -1.56 -10.15
CA THR A 168 -6.14 -0.84 -9.50
C THR A 168 -5.71 0.51 -8.96
N LEU A 169 -4.56 0.62 -8.27
CA LEU A 169 -4.11 1.85 -7.62
C LEU A 169 -2.59 2.00 -7.69
N ILE A 170 -2.13 3.22 -7.88
CA ILE A 170 -0.71 3.60 -7.74
C ILE A 170 -0.52 4.63 -6.63
N SER A 171 0.64 4.55 -5.97
CA SER A 171 1.04 5.46 -4.88
C SER A 171 2.33 6.21 -5.25
N PRO A 172 2.28 7.26 -6.10
CA PRO A 172 3.44 8.09 -6.38
C PRO A 172 3.91 8.83 -5.13
N PHE A 173 5.22 8.83 -4.89
CA PHE A 173 5.85 9.38 -3.69
C PHE A 173 6.16 10.88 -3.84
N VAL A 174 5.13 11.69 -3.86
CA VAL A 174 5.20 13.15 -4.10
C VAL A 174 6.11 13.86 -3.10
N GLY A 175 6.02 13.52 -1.80
CA GLY A 175 6.87 14.13 -0.77
C GLY A 175 8.34 13.78 -0.97
N ARG A 176 8.67 12.53 -1.33
CA ARG A 176 10.06 12.10 -1.59
C ARG A 176 10.64 12.74 -2.85
N ILE A 177 9.81 12.96 -3.87
CA ILE A 177 10.21 13.72 -5.06
C ILE A 177 10.59 15.14 -4.64
N LEU A 178 9.75 15.83 -3.88
CA LEU A 178 10.03 17.19 -3.37
C LEU A 178 11.30 17.23 -2.51
N ASP A 179 11.47 16.28 -1.59
CA ASP A 179 12.65 16.20 -0.72
C ASP A 179 13.95 16.11 -1.53
N TRP A 180 13.94 15.31 -2.60
CA TRP A 180 15.11 15.19 -3.47
C TRP A 180 15.43 16.51 -4.18
N TYR A 181 14.43 17.21 -4.72
CA TYR A 181 14.62 18.50 -5.38
C TYR A 181 15.11 19.57 -4.40
N LYS A 182 14.55 19.66 -3.20
CA LYS A 182 15.01 20.59 -2.16
C LYS A 182 16.47 20.33 -1.76
N ALA A 183 16.89 19.07 -1.66
CA ALA A 183 18.26 18.72 -1.34
C ALA A 183 19.25 19.08 -2.46
N ASN A 184 18.83 19.00 -3.73
CA ASN A 184 19.72 19.24 -4.89
C ASN A 184 19.63 20.66 -5.45
N GLN A 185 18.60 21.42 -5.11
CA GLN A 185 18.35 22.78 -5.57
C GLN A 185 17.83 23.64 -4.40
N PRO A 186 18.67 23.91 -3.37
CA PRO A 186 18.23 24.52 -2.12
C PRO A 186 17.70 25.95 -2.25
N ASP A 187 18.13 26.67 -3.30
CA ASP A 187 17.74 28.06 -3.57
C ASP A 187 16.47 28.18 -4.45
N ALA A 188 15.90 27.05 -4.92
CA ALA A 188 14.71 27.06 -5.77
C ALA A 188 13.42 27.17 -4.95
N ASP A 189 12.45 27.90 -5.48
CA ASP A 189 11.10 27.94 -4.92
C ASP A 189 10.26 26.76 -5.46
N PHE A 190 9.78 25.92 -4.55
CA PHE A 190 8.91 24.79 -4.84
C PHE A 190 7.51 24.99 -4.26
N SER A 191 7.05 26.22 -4.10
CA SER A 191 5.70 26.51 -3.59
C SER A 191 4.61 26.27 -4.65
N GLY A 192 3.45 25.77 -4.21
CA GLY A 192 2.28 25.59 -5.06
C GLY A 192 2.55 24.73 -6.29
N ASP A 193 2.21 25.26 -7.46
CA ASP A 193 2.36 24.56 -8.76
C ASP A 193 3.83 24.36 -9.19
N ALA A 194 4.79 24.99 -8.50
CA ALA A 194 6.22 24.75 -8.74
C ALA A 194 6.71 23.45 -8.12
N ASP A 195 5.98 22.85 -7.17
CA ASP A 195 6.32 21.59 -6.51
C ASP A 195 6.46 20.45 -7.53
N PRO A 196 7.62 19.79 -7.61
CA PRO A 196 7.85 18.70 -8.55
C PRO A 196 6.97 17.46 -8.27
N GLY A 197 6.57 17.23 -7.02
CA GLY A 197 5.62 16.18 -6.67
C GLY A 197 4.21 16.47 -7.20
N VAL A 198 3.76 17.72 -7.08
CA VAL A 198 2.47 18.18 -7.66
C VAL A 198 2.50 18.03 -9.18
N LYS A 199 3.57 18.48 -9.85
CA LYS A 199 3.74 18.33 -11.29
C LYS A 199 3.66 16.86 -11.72
N SER A 200 4.40 15.98 -11.03
CA SER A 200 4.43 14.54 -11.32
C SER A 200 3.03 13.91 -11.23
N VAL A 201 2.31 14.15 -10.13
CA VAL A 201 0.95 13.60 -9.96
C VAL A 201 -0.01 14.17 -11.00
N THR A 202 0.08 15.46 -11.27
CA THR A 202 -0.78 16.12 -12.28
C THR A 202 -0.57 15.54 -13.67
N GLU A 203 0.69 15.31 -14.07
CA GLU A 203 1.04 14.71 -15.36
C GLU A 203 0.49 13.28 -15.46
N ILE A 204 0.69 12.45 -14.44
CA ILE A 204 0.19 11.08 -14.39
C ILE A 204 -1.34 11.06 -14.46
N TYR A 205 -2.01 11.86 -13.64
CA TYR A 205 -3.47 11.91 -13.61
C TYR A 205 -4.06 12.33 -14.96
N ASN A 206 -3.52 13.38 -15.57
CA ASN A 206 -3.98 13.87 -16.86
C ASN A 206 -3.75 12.83 -17.97
N HIS A 207 -2.62 12.13 -17.95
CA HIS A 207 -2.34 11.04 -18.87
C HIS A 207 -3.37 9.91 -18.74
N TYR A 208 -3.65 9.48 -17.51
CA TYR A 208 -4.63 8.42 -17.26
C TYR A 208 -6.02 8.81 -17.76
N LYS A 209 -6.46 10.03 -17.47
CA LYS A 209 -7.75 10.55 -17.97
C LYS A 209 -7.80 10.65 -19.48
N ALA A 210 -6.74 11.12 -20.12
CA ALA A 210 -6.68 11.27 -21.58
C ALA A 210 -6.72 9.94 -22.33
N HIS A 211 -6.22 8.84 -21.70
CA HIS A 211 -6.15 7.52 -22.31
C HIS A 211 -7.22 6.54 -21.79
N GLY A 212 -8.09 6.99 -20.88
CA GLY A 212 -9.19 6.16 -20.37
C GLY A 212 -8.75 5.03 -19.42
N TYR A 213 -7.63 5.23 -18.71
CA TYR A 213 -7.22 4.29 -17.67
C TYR A 213 -8.07 4.45 -16.39
N ASP A 214 -8.47 3.35 -15.80
CA ASP A 214 -9.25 3.32 -14.55
C ASP A 214 -8.36 3.31 -13.29
N THR A 215 -7.05 3.17 -13.45
CA THR A 215 -6.08 3.17 -12.35
C THR A 215 -6.18 4.42 -11.50
N VAL A 216 -6.39 4.25 -10.19
CA VAL A 216 -6.49 5.34 -9.22
C VAL A 216 -5.09 5.88 -8.90
N VAL A 217 -4.96 7.20 -8.85
CA VAL A 217 -3.71 7.90 -8.48
C VAL A 217 -3.84 8.41 -7.05
N MET A 218 -3.13 7.80 -6.11
CA MET A 218 -3.08 8.19 -4.70
C MET A 218 -1.76 8.89 -4.38
N GLY A 219 -1.77 10.21 -4.26
CA GLY A 219 -0.59 10.97 -3.83
C GLY A 219 -0.13 10.50 -2.45
N ALA A 220 1.10 10.00 -2.34
CA ALA A 220 1.68 9.49 -1.10
C ALA A 220 2.89 10.33 -0.64
N SER A 221 3.15 10.35 0.68
CA SER A 221 4.26 11.09 1.28
C SER A 221 4.92 10.29 2.40
#